data_2ee7b9c149bf81e5b4f9739bd225dc21
#
_entry.id   2ee7b9c149bf81e5b4f9739bd225dc21
#
_cell.length_a   1.000
_cell.length_b   1.000
_cell.length_c   1.000
_cell.angle_alpha   90.00
_cell.angle_beta   90.00
_cell.angle_gamma   90.00
#
_symmetry.space_group_name_H-M   'P 1'
#
loop_
_entity.id
_entity.type
_entity.pdbx_description
1 polymer ?
#
loop_
_entity_poly.entity_id
_entity_poly.type
_entity_poly.pdbx_seq_one_letter_code
_entity_poly.pdbx_strand_id
1 'polypeptide(L)'
;FLYGAGARLHGSQLGWFAVGGVSGLVLSALTIALLHGSRRFISWQRFFAISEVILLMLGAALLVSGTERIGGQLQALDLPEWMYRSIGEALWDSSAWLGDSRGIGGFLAGFTGYRATPSGMTLLVWTGYWLAIGGWLRLRPAGKVPCLN
;
A
#
# COMPACT_ATOMS: atom_id res chain seq x y z
N PHE A 1 21.09 -7.56 0.44
CA PHE A 1 20.60 -6.58 -0.56
C PHE A 1 21.52 -5.33 -0.61
N LEU A 2 21.84 -4.72 0.52
CA LEU A 2 22.71 -3.54 0.63
C LEU A 2 24.14 -3.80 0.12
N TYR A 3 24.68 -5.00 0.36
CA TYR A 3 26.02 -5.38 -0.10
C TYR A 3 26.10 -5.52 -1.63
N GLY A 4 25.03 -6.07 -2.26
CA GLY A 4 24.98 -6.22 -3.70
C GLY A 4 24.75 -4.91 -4.46
N ALA A 5 24.04 -3.95 -3.85
CA ALA A 5 23.83 -2.63 -4.44
C ALA A 5 25.10 -1.78 -4.41
N GLY A 6 25.88 -1.83 -3.30
CA GLY A 6 27.12 -1.05 -3.15
C GLY A 6 28.25 -1.49 -4.08
N ALA A 7 28.35 -2.78 -4.42
CA ALA A 7 29.41 -3.32 -5.26
C ALA A 7 29.35 -2.90 -6.74
N ARG A 8 28.23 -2.35 -7.19
CA ARG A 8 28.02 -1.91 -8.59
C ARG A 8 28.07 -0.39 -8.79
N LEU A 9 28.25 0.37 -7.70
CA LEU A 9 28.25 1.82 -7.76
C LEU A 9 29.66 2.36 -7.96
N HIS A 10 29.90 3.09 -9.05
CA HIS A 10 31.16 3.77 -9.35
C HIS A 10 31.04 5.28 -9.11
N GLY A 11 32.00 5.85 -8.37
CA GLY A 11 32.20 7.30 -8.24
C GLY A 11 31.00 8.08 -7.65
N SER A 12 30.40 8.95 -8.45
CA SER A 12 29.33 9.87 -8.00
C SER A 12 28.05 9.18 -7.49
N GLN A 13 27.78 7.97 -7.95
CA GLN A 13 26.59 7.19 -7.50
C GLN A 13 26.74 6.73 -6.04
N LEU A 14 27.96 6.43 -5.60
CA LEU A 14 28.24 6.07 -4.21
C LEU A 14 27.93 7.23 -3.26
N GLY A 15 28.24 8.47 -3.69
CA GLY A 15 27.92 9.68 -2.93
C GLY A 15 26.42 9.86 -2.75
N TRP A 16 25.65 9.72 -3.81
CA TRP A 16 24.18 9.83 -3.75
C TRP A 16 23.55 8.72 -2.90
N PHE A 17 24.10 7.51 -2.94
CA PHE A 17 23.67 6.41 -2.10
C PHE A 17 23.95 6.68 -0.61
N ALA A 18 25.12 7.21 -0.29
CA ALA A 18 25.48 7.58 1.07
C ALA A 18 24.61 8.73 1.60
N VAL A 19 24.35 9.76 0.79
CA VAL A 19 23.44 10.87 1.13
C VAL A 19 22.01 10.35 1.39
N GLY A 20 21.51 9.44 0.53
CA GLY A 20 20.22 8.81 0.71
C GLY A 20 20.14 8.00 2.01
N GLY A 21 21.19 7.24 2.33
CA GLY A 21 21.28 6.47 3.57
C GLY A 21 21.29 7.34 4.82
N VAL A 22 22.13 8.39 4.83
CA VAL A 22 22.23 9.33 5.95
C VAL A 22 20.91 10.11 6.12
N SER A 23 20.31 10.59 5.03
CA SER A 23 19.02 11.29 5.10
C SER A 23 17.90 10.39 5.63
N GLY A 24 17.88 9.12 5.24
CA GLY A 24 16.95 8.13 5.77
C GLY A 24 17.10 7.89 7.26
N LEU A 25 18.35 7.80 7.76
CA LEU A 25 18.64 7.68 9.20
C LEU A 25 18.19 8.93 9.98
N VAL A 26 18.46 10.12 9.46
CA VAL A 26 18.04 11.38 10.09
C VAL A 26 16.51 11.46 10.14
N LEU A 27 15.84 11.12 9.05
CA LEU A 27 14.37 11.11 8.98
C LEU A 27 13.78 10.10 9.98
N SER A 28 14.38 8.92 10.10
CA SER A 28 13.98 7.89 11.07
C SER A 28 14.13 8.38 12.51
N ALA A 29 15.28 8.98 12.84
CA ALA A 29 15.51 9.55 14.17
C ALA A 29 14.52 10.69 14.48
N LEU A 30 14.23 11.55 13.50
CA LEU A 30 13.23 12.62 13.63
C LEU A 30 11.83 12.04 13.90
N THR A 31 11.46 10.99 13.18
CA THR A 31 10.17 10.31 13.37
C THR A 31 10.05 9.72 14.77
N ILE A 32 11.12 9.09 15.27
CA ILE A 32 11.15 8.55 16.65
C ILE A 32 11.03 9.68 17.67
N ALA A 33 11.74 10.80 17.48
CA ALA A 33 11.65 11.95 18.36
C ALA A 33 10.25 12.56 18.40
N LEU A 34 9.60 12.70 17.22
CA LEU A 34 8.22 13.16 17.10
C LEU A 34 7.25 12.20 17.80
N LEU A 35 7.41 10.90 17.64
CA LEU A 35 6.59 9.90 18.33
C LEU A 35 6.78 9.94 19.85
N HIS A 36 8.00 10.15 20.31
CA HIS A 36 8.28 10.31 21.75
C HIS A 36 7.61 11.57 22.33
N GLY A 37 7.65 12.69 21.59
CA GLY A 37 6.95 13.93 21.97
C GLY A 37 5.43 13.79 21.94
N SER A 38 4.90 13.03 21.00
CA SER A 38 3.46 12.82 20.79
C SER A 38 2.79 11.93 21.84
N ARG A 39 3.54 11.20 22.65
CA ARG A 39 3.00 10.34 23.73
C ARG A 39 2.07 11.09 24.69
N ARG A 40 2.21 12.40 24.78
CA ARG A 40 1.41 13.27 25.64
C ARG A 40 0.05 13.65 25.03
N PHE A 41 -0.11 13.50 23.71
CA PHE A 41 -1.30 13.96 22.96
C PHE A 41 -2.15 12.84 22.35
N ILE A 42 -1.60 11.65 22.16
CA ILE A 42 -2.31 10.55 21.51
C ILE A 42 -2.71 9.51 22.55
N SER A 43 -4.01 9.35 22.79
CA SER A 43 -4.52 8.25 23.62
C SER A 43 -4.21 6.90 22.95
N TRP A 44 -3.92 5.87 23.74
CA TRP A 44 -3.67 4.50 23.27
C TRP A 44 -4.74 4.03 22.26
N GLN A 45 -6.00 4.32 22.54
CA GLN A 45 -7.12 3.94 21.66
C GLN A 45 -7.02 4.56 20.27
N ARG A 46 -6.67 5.86 20.18
CA ARG A 46 -6.50 6.53 18.88
C ARG A 46 -5.30 6.00 18.12
N PHE A 47 -4.21 5.69 18.80
CA PHE A 47 -3.03 5.11 18.19
C PHE A 47 -3.36 3.76 17.54
N PHE A 48 -4.03 2.87 18.26
CA PHE A 48 -4.42 1.56 17.71
C PHE A 48 -5.43 1.70 16.57
N ALA A 49 -6.41 2.59 16.68
CA ALA A 49 -7.38 2.83 15.60
C ALA A 49 -6.71 3.33 14.31
N ILE A 50 -5.78 4.28 14.43
CA ILE A 50 -5.02 4.79 13.28
C ILE A 50 -4.17 3.68 12.66
N SER A 51 -3.45 2.92 13.48
CA SER A 51 -2.62 1.80 13.02
C SER A 51 -3.46 0.72 12.32
N GLU A 52 -4.64 0.41 12.83
CA GLU A 52 -5.57 -0.55 12.22
C GLU A 52 -6.00 -0.07 10.83
N VAL A 53 -6.39 1.19 10.68
CA VAL A 53 -6.77 1.77 9.38
C VAL A 53 -5.59 1.71 8.40
N ILE A 54 -4.39 2.09 8.84
CA ILE A 54 -3.18 2.04 8.02
C ILE A 54 -2.90 0.61 7.55
N LEU A 55 -2.97 -0.37 8.44
CA LEU A 55 -2.75 -1.78 8.10
C LEU A 55 -3.81 -2.31 7.12
N LEU A 56 -5.07 -1.92 7.29
CA LEU A 56 -6.14 -2.28 6.37
C LEU A 56 -5.91 -1.67 4.98
N MET A 57 -5.48 -0.41 4.90
CA MET A 57 -5.15 0.22 3.62
C MET A 57 -3.97 -0.45 2.94
N LEU A 58 -2.89 -0.77 3.68
CA LEU A 58 -1.75 -1.51 3.15
C LEU A 58 -2.17 -2.91 2.68
N GLY A 59 -3.06 -3.58 3.41
CA GLY A 59 -3.63 -4.86 3.00
C GLY A 59 -4.36 -4.78 1.66
N ALA A 60 -5.17 -3.74 1.46
CA ALA A 60 -5.84 -3.47 0.18
C ALA A 60 -4.82 -3.25 -0.95
N ALA A 61 -3.78 -2.45 -0.71
CA ALA A 61 -2.73 -2.16 -1.69
C ALA A 61 -1.95 -3.42 -2.10
N LEU A 62 -1.63 -4.28 -1.13
CA LEU A 62 -0.95 -5.56 -1.39
C LEU A 62 -1.83 -6.52 -2.20
N LEU A 63 -3.12 -6.61 -1.89
CA LEU A 63 -4.08 -7.43 -2.65
C LEU A 63 -4.19 -6.96 -4.10
N VAL A 64 -4.34 -5.65 -4.32
CA VAL A 64 -4.36 -5.05 -5.65
C VAL A 64 -3.08 -5.37 -6.42
N SER A 65 -1.92 -5.11 -5.81
CA SER A 65 -0.63 -5.39 -6.44
C SER A 65 -0.40 -6.88 -6.73
N GLY A 66 -0.87 -7.75 -5.84
CA GLY A 66 -0.84 -9.21 -6.04
C GLY A 66 -1.71 -9.64 -7.21
N THR A 67 -2.92 -9.09 -7.31
CA THR A 67 -3.86 -9.37 -8.40
C THR A 67 -3.29 -8.97 -9.75
N GLU A 68 -2.65 -7.82 -9.86
CA GLU A 68 -2.01 -7.36 -11.09
C GLU A 68 -0.85 -8.25 -11.51
N ARG A 69 -0.04 -8.70 -10.54
CA ARG A 69 1.07 -9.63 -10.83
C ARG A 69 0.57 -10.97 -11.34
N ILE A 70 -0.50 -11.50 -10.75
CA ILE A 70 -1.16 -12.73 -11.21
C ILE A 70 -1.76 -12.51 -12.59
N GLY A 71 -2.46 -11.39 -12.81
CA GLY A 71 -3.01 -11.02 -14.11
C GLY A 71 -1.96 -10.96 -15.20
N GLY A 72 -0.80 -10.34 -14.93
CA GLY A 72 0.31 -10.30 -15.87
C GLY A 72 0.92 -11.67 -16.19
N GLN A 73 0.94 -12.60 -15.23
CA GLN A 73 1.39 -13.98 -15.48
C GLN A 73 0.36 -14.81 -16.24
N LEU A 74 -0.92 -14.60 -15.96
CA LEU A 74 -1.99 -15.23 -16.73
C LEU A 74 -1.97 -14.80 -18.20
N GLN A 75 -1.51 -13.58 -18.48
CA GLN A 75 -1.29 -13.09 -19.84
C GLN A 75 -0.26 -13.91 -20.62
N ALA A 76 0.69 -14.51 -19.97
CA ALA A 76 1.67 -15.39 -20.62
C ALA A 76 1.15 -16.80 -20.93
N LEU A 77 -0.07 -17.13 -20.50
CA LEU A 77 -0.66 -18.47 -20.59
C LEU A 77 -1.70 -18.62 -21.72
N ASP A 78 -1.63 -17.84 -22.81
CA ASP A 78 -2.51 -17.95 -23.99
C ASP A 78 -3.97 -18.29 -23.68
N LEU A 79 -4.58 -17.58 -22.73
CA LEU A 79 -5.97 -17.75 -22.37
C LEU A 79 -6.91 -17.20 -23.45
N PRO A 80 -8.16 -17.69 -23.58
CA PRO A 80 -9.11 -17.22 -24.57
C PRO A 80 -9.35 -15.71 -24.51
N GLU A 81 -9.40 -15.03 -25.65
CA GLU A 81 -9.54 -13.56 -25.79
C GLU A 81 -10.72 -12.96 -25.01
N TRP A 82 -11.84 -13.69 -24.87
CA TRP A 82 -13.01 -13.22 -24.14
C TRP A 82 -12.73 -13.04 -22.62
N MET A 83 -11.87 -13.85 -22.06
CA MET A 83 -11.46 -13.76 -20.66
C MET A 83 -10.52 -12.56 -20.47
N TYR A 84 -9.66 -12.29 -21.43
CA TYR A 84 -8.79 -11.12 -21.47
C TYR A 84 -9.58 -9.81 -21.49
N ARG A 85 -10.58 -9.73 -22.34
CA ARG A 85 -11.39 -8.55 -22.54
C ARG A 85 -12.19 -8.17 -21.29
N SER A 86 -12.65 -9.17 -20.52
CA SER A 86 -13.43 -8.95 -19.31
C SER A 86 -12.58 -8.64 -18.06
N ILE A 87 -11.34 -9.12 -18.02
CA ILE A 87 -10.51 -9.13 -16.79
C ILE A 87 -9.33 -8.17 -16.90
N GLY A 88 -8.77 -8.01 -18.11
CA GLY A 88 -7.49 -7.31 -18.34
C GLY A 88 -7.62 -5.88 -18.90
N GLU A 89 -8.76 -5.50 -19.44
CA GLU A 89 -8.95 -4.18 -20.04
C GLU A 89 -9.08 -3.11 -18.97
N ALA A 90 -8.34 -2.00 -19.11
CA ALA A 90 -8.43 -0.86 -18.21
C ALA A 90 -9.80 -0.20 -18.38
N LEU A 91 -10.55 -0.04 -17.29
CA LEU A 91 -11.89 0.55 -17.29
C LEU A 91 -11.86 2.06 -17.52
N TRP A 92 -10.81 2.72 -17.06
CA TRP A 92 -10.54 4.15 -17.30
C TRP A 92 -9.03 4.42 -17.20
N ASP A 93 -8.62 5.58 -17.69
CA ASP A 93 -7.25 6.07 -17.59
C ASP A 93 -7.24 7.45 -16.91
N SER A 94 -6.71 7.51 -15.71
CA SER A 94 -6.47 8.74 -14.95
C SER A 94 -5.00 9.09 -14.82
N SER A 95 -4.12 8.46 -15.59
CA SER A 95 -2.66 8.65 -15.54
C SER A 95 -2.23 10.07 -15.83
N ALA A 96 -3.03 10.83 -16.60
CA ALA A 96 -2.77 12.23 -16.91
C ALA A 96 -2.84 13.15 -15.68
N TRP A 97 -3.66 12.78 -14.68
CA TRP A 97 -3.88 13.57 -13.48
C TRP A 97 -3.10 13.03 -12.29
N LEU A 98 -3.07 11.74 -12.12
CA LEU A 98 -2.47 11.08 -10.97
C LEU A 98 -1.85 9.73 -11.40
N GLY A 99 -0.67 9.81 -12.04
CA GLY A 99 0.09 8.63 -12.44
C GLY A 99 0.60 7.85 -11.24
N ASP A 100 0.36 6.54 -11.21
CA ASP A 100 0.74 5.63 -10.12
C ASP A 100 2.24 5.30 -10.07
N SER A 101 3.03 5.77 -11.03
CA SER A 101 4.46 5.52 -11.10
C SER A 101 5.33 6.64 -10.51
N ARG A 102 4.79 7.82 -10.21
CA ARG A 102 5.56 9.00 -9.80
C ARG A 102 4.92 9.79 -8.66
N GLY A 103 5.75 10.33 -7.77
CA GLY A 103 5.37 11.29 -6.74
C GLY A 103 4.20 10.84 -5.85
N ILE A 104 3.22 11.70 -5.71
CA ILE A 104 2.05 11.50 -4.83
C ILE A 104 1.18 10.33 -5.33
N GLY A 105 1.03 10.16 -6.65
CA GLY A 105 0.27 9.06 -7.22
C GLY A 105 0.88 7.69 -6.90
N GLY A 106 2.22 7.56 -6.98
CA GLY A 106 2.93 6.35 -6.58
C GLY A 106 2.80 6.04 -5.09
N PHE A 107 2.82 7.08 -4.24
CA PHE A 107 2.59 6.93 -2.80
C PHE A 107 1.16 6.45 -2.53
N LEU A 108 0.15 7.08 -3.14
CA LEU A 108 -1.25 6.66 -3.02
C LEU A 108 -1.45 5.23 -3.53
N ALA A 109 -0.88 4.89 -4.68
CA ALA A 109 -0.94 3.54 -5.24
C ALA A 109 -0.39 2.50 -4.26
N GLY A 110 0.78 2.76 -3.66
CA GLY A 110 1.40 1.86 -2.69
C GLY A 110 0.66 1.77 -1.35
N PHE A 111 -0.09 2.80 -0.97
CA PHE A 111 -0.71 2.89 0.35
C PHE A 111 -2.19 2.51 0.35
N THR A 112 -2.94 2.89 -0.69
CA THR A 112 -4.40 2.69 -0.76
C THR A 112 -4.83 1.64 -1.77
N GLY A 113 -3.89 1.17 -2.60
CA GLY A 113 -4.21 0.33 -3.75
C GLY A 113 -4.84 1.08 -4.91
N TYR A 114 -4.73 2.43 -4.93
CA TYR A 114 -5.15 3.23 -6.07
C TYR A 114 -4.39 2.83 -7.34
N ARG A 115 -5.10 2.75 -8.47
CA ARG A 115 -4.50 2.55 -9.79
C ARG A 115 -5.03 3.57 -10.78
N ALA A 116 -4.13 4.16 -11.55
CA ALA A 116 -4.47 5.12 -12.59
C ALA A 116 -5.25 4.45 -13.75
N THR A 117 -4.97 3.17 -14.00
CA THR A 117 -5.61 2.35 -15.03
C THR A 117 -6.10 1.03 -14.41
N PRO A 118 -7.17 1.04 -13.61
CA PRO A 118 -7.64 -0.17 -12.94
C PRO A 118 -8.32 -1.12 -13.93
N SER A 119 -7.96 -2.41 -13.83
CA SER A 119 -8.69 -3.47 -14.54
C SER A 119 -9.97 -3.86 -13.78
N GLY A 120 -10.93 -4.50 -14.47
CA GLY A 120 -12.15 -4.99 -13.85
C GLY A 120 -11.89 -5.93 -12.67
N MET A 121 -10.89 -6.79 -12.78
CA MET A 121 -10.47 -7.70 -11.72
C MET A 121 -9.93 -6.95 -10.49
N THR A 122 -9.11 -5.93 -10.71
CA THR A 122 -8.57 -5.08 -9.65
C THR A 122 -9.68 -4.42 -8.84
N LEU A 123 -10.69 -3.87 -9.52
CA LEU A 123 -11.84 -3.26 -8.85
C LEU A 123 -12.69 -4.26 -8.08
N LEU A 124 -12.93 -5.45 -8.63
CA LEU A 124 -13.67 -6.50 -7.93
C LEU A 124 -12.96 -6.93 -6.65
N VAL A 125 -11.65 -7.14 -6.71
CA VAL A 125 -10.85 -7.52 -5.53
C VAL A 125 -10.84 -6.40 -4.51
N TRP A 126 -10.63 -5.16 -4.93
CA TRP A 126 -10.62 -4.00 -4.05
C TRP A 126 -11.97 -3.78 -3.36
N THR A 127 -13.07 -3.83 -4.12
CA THR A 127 -14.43 -3.69 -3.59
C THR A 127 -14.79 -4.86 -2.69
N GLY A 128 -14.47 -6.09 -3.08
CA GLY A 128 -14.69 -7.30 -2.29
C GLY A 128 -13.97 -7.25 -0.94
N TYR A 129 -12.74 -6.77 -0.92
CA TYR A 129 -11.98 -6.58 0.31
C TYR A 129 -12.69 -5.62 1.27
N TRP A 130 -13.13 -4.45 0.80
CA TRP A 130 -13.80 -3.48 1.65
C TRP A 130 -15.18 -3.94 2.11
N LEU A 131 -15.92 -4.68 1.26
CA LEU A 131 -17.20 -5.29 1.64
C LEU A 131 -16.99 -6.37 2.71
N ALA A 132 -15.96 -7.19 2.59
CA ALA A 132 -15.66 -8.23 3.58
C ALA A 132 -15.30 -7.61 4.94
N ILE A 133 -14.44 -6.58 4.96
CA ILE A 133 -14.05 -5.88 6.19
C ILE A 133 -15.25 -5.14 6.78
N GLY A 134 -15.99 -4.39 5.97
CA GLY A 134 -17.17 -3.66 6.43
C GLY A 134 -18.26 -4.59 6.96
N GLY A 135 -18.49 -5.73 6.31
CA GLY A 135 -19.38 -6.77 6.76
C GLY A 135 -18.93 -7.36 8.10
N TRP A 136 -17.65 -7.70 8.22
CA TRP A 136 -17.10 -8.25 9.46
C TRP A 136 -17.18 -7.27 10.63
N LEU A 137 -16.88 -5.99 10.39
CA LEU A 137 -16.98 -4.95 11.41
C LEU A 137 -18.43 -4.76 11.89
N ARG A 138 -19.41 -4.86 10.99
CA ARG A 138 -20.84 -4.78 11.34
C ARG A 138 -21.35 -6.01 12.10
N LEU A 139 -20.77 -7.18 11.83
CA LEU A 139 -21.15 -8.44 12.47
C LEU A 139 -20.45 -8.64 13.82
N ARG A 140 -19.41 -7.86 14.13
CA ARG A 140 -18.82 -7.87 15.49
C ARG A 140 -19.86 -7.32 16.47
N PRO A 141 -20.41 -8.11 17.41
CA PRO A 141 -21.21 -7.56 18.46
C PRO A 141 -20.33 -6.56 19.22
N ALA A 142 -20.87 -5.36 19.50
CA ALA A 142 -20.21 -4.37 20.33
C ALA A 142 -19.83 -5.07 21.64
N GLY A 143 -18.57 -5.50 21.76
CA GLY A 143 -18.08 -6.25 22.89
C GLY A 143 -18.30 -5.44 24.14
N LYS A 144 -19.18 -5.94 25.02
CA LYS A 144 -19.25 -5.48 26.40
C LYS A 144 -17.85 -5.62 26.97
N VAL A 145 -17.18 -4.51 27.18
CA VAL A 145 -15.94 -4.47 27.96
C VAL A 145 -16.33 -5.05 29.33
N PRO A 146 -15.80 -6.20 29.78
CA PRO A 146 -16.05 -6.64 31.13
C PRO A 146 -15.43 -5.60 32.05
N CYS A 147 -16.26 -4.89 32.81
CA CYS A 147 -15.80 -4.10 33.91
C CYS A 147 -15.12 -5.06 34.88
N LEU A 148 -13.79 -5.09 34.85
CA LEU A 148 -13.00 -5.70 35.92
C LEU A 148 -13.17 -4.78 37.16
N ASN A 149 -13.95 -5.29 38.09
CA ASN A 149 -14.08 -4.76 39.44
C ASN A 149 -12.81 -5.04 40.21
#